data_422644d93119b6f26b802ad30960f847
#
_entry.id   422644d93119b6f26b802ad30960f847
#
_cell.length_a   1.000
_cell.length_b   1.000
_cell.length_c   1.000
_cell.angle_alpha   90.00
_cell.angle_beta   90.00
_cell.angle_gamma   90.00
#
_symmetry.space_group_name_H-M   'P 1'
#
loop_
_entity.id
_entity.type
_entity.pdbx_description
1 polymer ?
#
loop_
_entity_poly.entity_id
_entity_poly.type
_entity_poly.pdbx_seq_one_letter_code
_entity_poly.pdbx_strand_id
1 'polypeptide(L)'
;MLELASAVGGVDVLWLETRDAIEELKAAVDAIKDFGLPICATMSFDTAGKTMMGITPANLAKRSQELGLIGFGANCGVGAPDLLATITDISRHVSDGTNVISKANCGIPEYREGKIVYTGTKELMAQYVHLALNSGAKIVGGCCGTSFEHIRAMRKAMDEHQMNGTPSLMDIESKVGEMSAGSKAIFAGNDSAPIKVRRSRRGR
;
A
#
# COMPACT_ATOMS: atom_id res chain seq x y z
N MET A 1 12.24 11.49 -19.84
CA MET A 1 11.86 12.11 -18.54
C MET A 1 12.97 12.05 -17.49
N LEU A 2 13.61 10.90 -17.26
CA LEU A 2 14.73 10.79 -16.29
C LEU A 2 15.94 11.63 -16.67
N GLU A 3 16.32 11.63 -17.95
CA GLU A 3 17.40 12.51 -18.48
C GLU A 3 17.09 13.98 -18.24
N LEU A 4 15.82 14.40 -18.40
CA LEU A 4 15.39 15.77 -18.14
C LEU A 4 15.45 16.11 -16.64
N ALA A 5 15.04 15.20 -15.76
CA ALA A 5 15.13 15.40 -14.31
C ALA A 5 16.58 15.52 -13.85
N SER A 6 17.49 14.72 -14.39
CA SER A 6 18.93 14.82 -14.12
C SER A 6 19.52 16.14 -14.60
N ALA A 7 19.02 16.69 -15.71
CA ALA A 7 19.48 17.97 -16.26
C ALA A 7 19.03 19.21 -15.46
N VAL A 8 17.93 19.11 -14.68
CA VAL A 8 17.36 20.25 -13.94
C VAL A 8 17.60 20.22 -12.42
N GLY A 9 18.42 19.32 -11.92
CA GLY A 9 18.73 19.29 -10.49
C GLY A 9 18.91 17.90 -9.90
N GLY A 10 18.76 16.87 -10.72
CA GLY A 10 18.89 15.49 -10.30
C GLY A 10 17.67 14.95 -9.55
N VAL A 11 17.75 13.66 -9.26
CA VAL A 11 16.80 12.92 -8.42
C VAL A 11 17.59 11.96 -7.53
N ASP A 12 17.11 11.71 -6.32
CA ASP A 12 17.77 10.84 -5.35
C ASP A 12 17.26 9.40 -5.38
N VAL A 13 16.03 9.20 -5.87
CA VAL A 13 15.35 7.90 -5.92
C VAL A 13 14.41 7.81 -7.12
N LEU A 14 14.35 6.64 -7.73
CA LEU A 14 13.36 6.30 -8.77
C LEU A 14 12.17 5.58 -8.12
N TRP A 15 10.96 6.04 -8.42
CA TRP A 15 9.74 5.52 -7.79
C TRP A 15 8.77 4.97 -8.82
N LEU A 16 8.51 3.66 -8.75
CA LEU A 16 7.54 2.94 -9.57
C LEU A 16 6.25 2.77 -8.75
N GLU A 17 5.17 3.41 -9.16
CA GLU A 17 3.94 3.45 -8.36
C GLU A 17 2.78 2.73 -9.05
N THR A 18 1.94 2.05 -8.25
CA THR A 18 0.68 1.42 -8.68
C THR A 18 0.89 0.38 -9.77
N ARG A 19 1.69 -0.64 -9.50
CA ARG A 19 1.86 -1.81 -10.37
C ARG A 19 0.92 -2.93 -9.93
N ASP A 20 0.56 -3.83 -10.86
CA ASP A 20 -0.35 -4.95 -10.60
C ASP A 20 0.29 -6.31 -10.90
N ALA A 21 1.33 -6.35 -11.72
CA ALA A 21 2.03 -7.56 -12.14
C ALA A 21 3.53 -7.51 -11.83
N ILE A 22 4.10 -8.66 -11.47
CA ILE A 22 5.55 -8.78 -11.21
C ILE A 22 6.35 -8.60 -12.49
N GLU A 23 5.85 -9.07 -13.61
CA GLU A 23 6.49 -8.94 -14.92
C GLU A 23 6.59 -7.48 -15.34
N GLU A 24 5.56 -6.69 -15.09
CA GLU A 24 5.56 -5.25 -15.33
C GLU A 24 6.57 -4.53 -14.42
N LEU A 25 6.56 -4.89 -13.12
CA LEU A 25 7.52 -4.35 -12.17
C LEU A 25 8.97 -4.66 -12.60
N LYS A 26 9.23 -5.91 -12.96
CA LYS A 26 10.54 -6.34 -13.43
C LYS A 26 10.99 -5.59 -14.69
N ALA A 27 10.12 -5.48 -15.69
CA ALA A 27 10.44 -4.73 -16.93
C ALA A 27 10.73 -3.26 -16.64
N ALA A 28 9.98 -2.64 -15.72
CA ALA A 28 10.23 -1.25 -15.32
C ALA A 28 11.58 -1.10 -14.59
N VAL A 29 11.91 -2.01 -13.67
CA VAL A 29 13.21 -2.02 -12.98
C VAL A 29 14.36 -2.22 -13.98
N ASP A 30 14.23 -3.19 -14.90
CA ASP A 30 15.25 -3.45 -15.94
C ASP A 30 15.50 -2.21 -16.84
N ALA A 31 14.44 -1.43 -17.09
CA ALA A 31 14.55 -0.21 -17.92
C ALA A 31 15.26 0.96 -17.22
N ILE A 32 15.31 0.97 -15.88
CA ILE A 32 15.82 2.13 -15.12
C ILE A 32 17.04 1.82 -14.25
N LYS A 33 17.43 0.55 -14.08
CA LYS A 33 18.55 0.15 -13.20
C LYS A 33 19.88 0.74 -13.61
N ASP A 34 20.10 0.98 -14.92
CA ASP A 34 21.35 1.50 -15.46
C ASP A 34 21.60 2.99 -15.12
N PHE A 35 20.58 3.69 -14.58
CA PHE A 35 20.77 5.04 -14.03
C PHE A 35 21.55 5.04 -12.70
N GLY A 36 21.76 3.88 -12.07
CA GLY A 36 22.53 3.77 -10.82
C GLY A 36 21.89 4.41 -9.60
N LEU A 37 20.59 4.74 -9.67
CA LEU A 37 19.83 5.34 -8.56
C LEU A 37 19.06 4.28 -7.78
N PRO A 38 18.83 4.50 -6.48
CA PRO A 38 17.98 3.65 -5.68
C PRO A 38 16.56 3.57 -6.25
N ILE A 39 15.93 2.39 -6.20
CA ILE A 39 14.60 2.17 -6.76
C ILE A 39 13.63 1.77 -5.64
N CYS A 40 12.49 2.44 -5.57
CA CYS A 40 11.33 2.07 -4.76
C CYS A 40 10.15 1.67 -5.64
N ALA A 41 9.28 0.78 -5.13
CA ALA A 41 8.07 0.39 -5.86
C ALA A 41 6.88 0.12 -4.95
N THR A 42 5.67 0.41 -5.45
CA THR A 42 4.42 0.04 -4.79
C THR A 42 3.46 -0.65 -5.75
N MET A 43 2.69 -1.60 -5.21
CA MET A 43 1.61 -2.28 -5.92
C MET A 43 0.24 -1.95 -5.32
N SER A 44 -0.81 -2.11 -6.11
CA SER A 44 -2.19 -1.93 -5.67
C SER A 44 -2.84 -3.28 -5.38
N PHE A 45 -3.48 -3.39 -4.21
CA PHE A 45 -4.17 -4.60 -3.74
C PHE A 45 -5.67 -4.32 -3.61
N ASP A 46 -6.48 -5.30 -3.97
CA ASP A 46 -7.95 -5.21 -3.95
C ASP A 46 -8.57 -5.89 -2.71
N THR A 47 -9.89 -5.99 -2.67
CA THR A 47 -10.66 -6.63 -1.59
C THR A 47 -10.39 -8.13 -1.42
N ALA A 48 -9.71 -8.77 -2.37
CA ALA A 48 -9.26 -10.16 -2.24
C ALA A 48 -7.93 -10.28 -1.48
N GLY A 49 -7.31 -9.14 -1.10
CA GLY A 49 -6.00 -9.07 -0.48
C GLY A 49 -4.85 -9.43 -1.42
N LYS A 50 -5.09 -9.31 -2.74
CA LYS A 50 -4.14 -9.60 -3.82
C LYS A 50 -4.22 -8.49 -4.86
N THR A 51 -3.19 -8.35 -5.71
CA THR A 51 -3.31 -7.49 -6.88
C THR A 51 -4.30 -8.07 -7.89
N MET A 52 -4.73 -7.29 -8.86
CA MET A 52 -5.61 -7.77 -9.95
C MET A 52 -5.03 -8.97 -10.69
N MET A 53 -3.70 -9.10 -10.73
CA MET A 53 -2.99 -10.25 -11.32
C MET A 53 -2.74 -11.39 -10.32
N GLY A 54 -3.31 -11.33 -9.11
CA GLY A 54 -3.25 -12.39 -8.12
C GLY A 54 -1.97 -12.44 -7.27
N ILE A 55 -1.15 -11.39 -7.30
CA ILE A 55 0.08 -11.32 -6.51
C ILE A 55 -0.29 -11.11 -5.03
N THR A 56 0.24 -11.95 -4.15
CA THR A 56 0.09 -11.79 -2.70
C THR A 56 1.13 -10.81 -2.13
N PRO A 57 0.88 -10.21 -0.95
CA PRO A 57 1.84 -9.35 -0.28
C PRO A 57 3.18 -10.06 0.00
N ALA A 58 3.15 -11.31 0.43
CA ALA A 58 4.34 -12.15 0.63
C ALA A 58 5.14 -12.35 -0.67
N ASN A 59 4.45 -12.55 -1.80
CA ASN A 59 5.09 -12.69 -3.10
C ASN A 59 5.72 -11.37 -3.56
N LEU A 60 5.04 -10.23 -3.37
CA LEU A 60 5.62 -8.91 -3.59
C LEU A 60 6.89 -8.72 -2.76
N ALA A 61 6.86 -9.01 -1.47
CA ALA A 61 8.02 -8.88 -0.59
C ALA A 61 9.23 -9.66 -1.11
N LYS A 62 9.04 -10.94 -1.43
CA LYS A 62 10.08 -11.81 -1.99
C LYS A 62 10.65 -11.25 -3.30
N ARG A 63 9.78 -10.91 -4.27
CA ARG A 63 10.21 -10.44 -5.59
C ARG A 63 10.90 -9.08 -5.55
N SER A 64 10.44 -8.19 -4.67
CA SER A 64 11.06 -6.88 -4.49
C SER A 64 12.48 -6.98 -3.95
N GLN A 65 12.73 -7.89 -3.01
CA GLN A 65 14.07 -8.18 -2.49
C GLN A 65 14.97 -8.77 -3.59
N GLU A 66 14.46 -9.72 -4.39
CA GLU A 66 15.19 -10.31 -5.53
C GLU A 66 15.57 -9.26 -6.60
N LEU A 67 14.72 -8.24 -6.79
CA LEU A 67 14.97 -7.12 -7.72
C LEU A 67 15.88 -6.03 -7.13
N GLY A 68 16.30 -6.14 -5.88
CA GLY A 68 17.18 -5.17 -5.22
C GLY A 68 16.53 -3.82 -4.92
N LEU A 69 15.20 -3.78 -4.75
CA LEU A 69 14.49 -2.56 -4.37
C LEU A 69 14.90 -2.13 -2.95
N ILE A 70 15.19 -0.83 -2.77
CA ILE A 70 15.52 -0.29 -1.44
C ILE A 70 14.28 -0.02 -0.58
N GLY A 71 13.11 0.05 -1.19
CA GLY A 71 11.83 0.23 -0.52
C GLY A 71 10.70 -0.32 -1.41
N PHE A 72 9.73 -0.97 -0.79
CA PHE A 72 8.56 -1.48 -1.49
C PHE A 72 7.36 -1.63 -0.56
N GLY A 73 6.19 -1.73 -1.15
CA GLY A 73 4.97 -1.83 -0.38
C GLY A 73 3.71 -1.70 -1.21
N ALA A 74 2.71 -1.04 -0.66
CA ALA A 74 1.41 -0.92 -1.30
C ALA A 74 0.88 0.51 -1.30
N ASN A 75 0.11 0.83 -2.34
CA ASN A 75 -0.60 2.11 -2.44
C ASN A 75 -1.99 1.91 -3.05
N CYS A 76 -2.85 2.91 -2.92
CA CYS A 76 -4.19 2.92 -3.50
C CYS A 76 -5.08 1.80 -2.94
N GLY A 77 -5.64 0.96 -3.83
CA GLY A 77 -6.57 -0.11 -3.45
C GLY A 77 -7.91 0.41 -2.97
N VAL A 78 -8.54 -0.32 -2.04
CA VAL A 78 -9.91 -0.05 -1.57
C VAL A 78 -9.95 1.03 -0.49
N GLY A 79 -8.96 1.00 0.43
CA GLY A 79 -8.91 1.94 1.55
C GLY A 79 -7.85 1.57 2.59
N ALA A 80 -7.78 2.37 3.65
CA ALA A 80 -6.78 2.21 4.70
C ALA A 80 -6.80 0.84 5.40
N PRO A 81 -7.96 0.27 5.79
CA PRO A 81 -7.97 -1.02 6.50
C PRO A 81 -7.39 -2.17 5.67
N ASP A 82 -7.75 -2.28 4.39
CA ASP A 82 -7.24 -3.31 3.48
C ASP A 82 -5.75 -3.13 3.21
N LEU A 83 -5.30 -1.89 3.05
CA LEU A 83 -3.89 -1.58 2.89
C LEU A 83 -3.08 -1.99 4.13
N LEU A 84 -3.59 -1.74 5.34
CA LEU A 84 -2.92 -2.13 6.58
C LEU A 84 -2.76 -3.66 6.71
N ALA A 85 -3.73 -4.44 6.23
CA ALA A 85 -3.60 -5.89 6.15
C ALA A 85 -2.42 -6.29 5.25
N THR A 86 -2.34 -5.68 4.07
CA THR A 86 -1.25 -5.88 3.10
C THR A 86 0.11 -5.52 3.72
N ILE A 87 0.22 -4.36 4.37
CA ILE A 87 1.47 -3.89 5.01
C ILE A 87 1.90 -4.82 6.14
N THR A 88 0.94 -5.24 6.98
CA THR A 88 1.22 -6.18 8.07
C THR A 88 1.78 -7.50 7.53
N ASP A 89 1.22 -8.00 6.43
CA ASP A 89 1.69 -9.24 5.83
C ASP A 89 3.06 -9.06 5.15
N ILE A 90 3.29 -7.98 4.39
CA ILE A 90 4.62 -7.66 3.83
C ILE A 90 5.67 -7.64 4.95
N SER A 91 5.36 -6.98 6.08
CA SER A 91 6.29 -6.81 7.19
C SER A 91 6.69 -8.13 7.86
N ARG A 92 5.84 -9.16 7.78
CA ARG A 92 6.17 -10.52 8.25
C ARG A 92 7.18 -11.25 7.36
N HIS A 93 7.33 -10.81 6.11
CA HIS A 93 8.14 -11.49 5.09
C HIS A 93 9.41 -10.72 4.70
N VAL A 94 9.78 -9.71 5.48
CA VAL A 94 10.99 -8.92 5.26
C VAL A 94 11.87 -8.90 6.51
N SER A 95 13.16 -8.65 6.31
CA SER A 95 14.10 -8.46 7.42
C SER A 95 13.95 -7.07 8.04
N ASP A 96 14.37 -6.95 9.28
CA ASP A 96 14.51 -5.67 9.96
C ASP A 96 15.38 -4.72 9.12
N GLY A 97 14.95 -3.48 9.01
CA GLY A 97 15.65 -2.50 8.19
C GLY A 97 15.06 -2.26 6.80
N THR A 98 14.24 -3.18 6.26
CA THR A 98 13.53 -2.97 4.99
C THR A 98 12.61 -1.75 5.05
N ASN A 99 12.64 -0.90 4.01
CA ASN A 99 11.75 0.26 3.92
C ASN A 99 10.38 -0.16 3.35
N VAL A 100 9.48 -0.59 4.23
CA VAL A 100 8.10 -0.91 3.84
C VAL A 100 7.31 0.38 3.62
N ILE A 101 6.64 0.48 2.47
CA ILE A 101 5.93 1.67 2.00
C ILE A 101 4.43 1.45 2.11
N SER A 102 3.72 2.41 2.74
CA SER A 102 2.27 2.40 2.90
C SER A 102 1.66 3.73 2.48
N LYS A 103 0.83 3.76 1.42
CA LYS A 103 0.21 4.99 0.88
C LYS A 103 -1.29 4.77 0.65
N ALA A 104 -2.12 5.08 1.67
CA ALA A 104 -3.56 4.87 1.61
C ALA A 104 -4.31 5.94 0.81
N ASN A 105 -5.45 5.55 0.24
CA ASN A 105 -6.46 6.50 -0.20
C ASN A 105 -7.06 7.23 1.01
N CYS A 106 -7.47 8.47 0.82
CA CYS A 106 -8.13 9.27 1.84
C CYS A 106 -9.60 8.84 2.01
N GLY A 107 -9.81 7.72 2.68
CA GLY A 107 -11.09 7.05 2.80
C GLY A 107 -11.40 6.10 1.64
N ILE A 108 -12.60 5.52 1.67
CA ILE A 108 -13.09 4.62 0.61
C ILE A 108 -13.65 5.48 -0.54
N PRO A 109 -13.31 5.17 -1.81
CA PRO A 109 -13.89 5.90 -2.95
C PRO A 109 -15.39 5.64 -3.06
N GLU A 110 -16.17 6.71 -3.11
CA GLU A 110 -17.62 6.69 -3.32
C GLU A 110 -17.98 7.33 -4.65
N TYR A 111 -18.93 6.73 -5.39
CA TYR A 111 -19.44 7.33 -6.61
C TYR A 111 -20.67 8.17 -6.29
N ARG A 112 -20.54 9.51 -6.40
CA ARG A 112 -21.61 10.48 -6.15
C ARG A 112 -21.75 11.44 -7.33
N GLU A 113 -22.94 11.60 -7.86
CA GLU A 113 -23.27 12.56 -8.93
C GLU A 113 -22.30 12.52 -10.14
N GLY A 114 -21.93 11.33 -10.59
CA GLY A 114 -21.04 11.16 -11.74
C GLY A 114 -19.55 11.32 -11.44
N LYS A 115 -19.15 11.49 -10.18
CA LYS A 115 -17.75 11.69 -9.75
C LYS A 115 -17.35 10.73 -8.65
N ILE A 116 -16.06 10.38 -8.63
CA ILE A 116 -15.47 9.68 -7.50
C ILE A 116 -15.12 10.72 -6.43
N VAL A 117 -15.65 10.52 -5.22
CA VAL A 117 -15.43 11.37 -4.05
C VAL A 117 -14.76 10.53 -2.96
N TYR A 118 -13.76 11.10 -2.32
CA TYR A 118 -13.09 10.52 -1.15
C TYR A 118 -13.54 11.26 0.09
N THR A 119 -14.07 10.55 1.09
CA THR A 119 -14.69 11.12 2.28
C THR A 119 -13.82 11.02 3.54
N GLY A 120 -12.57 10.60 3.39
CA GLY A 120 -11.64 10.52 4.50
C GLY A 120 -11.34 11.89 5.09
N THR A 121 -11.15 11.94 6.41
CA THR A 121 -10.84 13.16 7.14
C THR A 121 -9.35 13.22 7.50
N LYS A 122 -8.88 14.40 7.92
CA LYS A 122 -7.51 14.56 8.44
C LYS A 122 -7.24 13.68 9.64
N GLU A 123 -8.26 13.50 10.49
CA GLU A 123 -8.20 12.67 11.69
C GLU A 123 -8.08 11.17 11.33
N LEU A 124 -8.84 10.71 10.31
CA LEU A 124 -8.71 9.35 9.79
C LEU A 124 -7.29 9.10 9.26
N MET A 125 -6.74 10.03 8.48
CA MET A 125 -5.39 9.89 7.92
C MET A 125 -4.31 9.96 9.02
N ALA A 126 -4.52 10.72 10.09
CA ALA A 126 -3.64 10.72 11.26
C ALA A 126 -3.68 9.36 12.00
N GLN A 127 -4.86 8.79 12.23
CA GLN A 127 -5.01 7.45 12.83
C GLN A 127 -4.38 6.36 11.95
N TYR A 128 -4.56 6.46 10.64
CA TYR A 128 -3.91 5.57 9.69
C TYR A 128 -2.38 5.58 9.82
N VAL A 129 -1.75 6.74 10.02
CA VAL A 129 -0.28 6.84 10.21
C VAL A 129 0.17 6.01 11.39
N HIS A 130 -0.47 6.15 12.56
CA HIS A 130 -0.12 5.38 13.75
C HIS A 130 -0.24 3.87 13.51
N LEU A 131 -1.31 3.44 12.84
CA LEU A 131 -1.52 2.04 12.51
C LEU A 131 -0.50 1.53 11.49
N ALA A 132 -0.18 2.31 10.45
CA ALA A 132 0.79 1.93 9.42
C ALA A 132 2.21 1.74 10.00
N LEU A 133 2.66 2.66 10.85
CA LEU A 133 3.94 2.56 11.55
C LEU A 133 3.98 1.32 12.45
N ASN A 134 2.92 1.08 13.23
CA ASN A 134 2.79 -0.11 14.07
C ASN A 134 2.69 -1.43 13.27
N SER A 135 2.23 -1.37 12.01
CA SER A 135 2.22 -2.50 11.07
C SER A 135 3.57 -2.74 10.39
N GLY A 136 4.58 -1.92 10.67
CA GLY A 136 5.95 -2.06 10.16
C GLY A 136 6.28 -1.16 8.96
N ALA A 137 5.40 -0.24 8.54
CA ALA A 137 5.74 0.75 7.54
C ALA A 137 6.80 1.73 8.06
N LYS A 138 7.75 2.10 7.18
CA LYS A 138 8.75 3.15 7.44
C LYS A 138 8.54 4.39 6.58
N ILE A 139 7.90 4.23 5.44
CA ILE A 139 7.50 5.33 4.56
C ILE A 139 5.99 5.32 4.51
N VAL A 140 5.37 6.39 4.99
CA VAL A 140 3.92 6.54 5.04
C VAL A 140 3.49 7.75 4.24
N GLY A 141 2.46 7.59 3.43
CA GLY A 141 1.93 8.64 2.58
C GLY A 141 0.45 8.46 2.28
N GLY A 142 -0.07 9.39 1.50
CA GLY A 142 -1.41 9.31 0.94
C GLY A 142 -1.39 8.97 -0.54
N CYS A 143 -2.54 8.54 -1.07
CA CYS A 143 -2.79 8.31 -2.48
C CYS A 143 -4.03 9.10 -2.91
N CYS A 144 -4.99 8.51 -3.58
CA CYS A 144 -6.17 9.21 -4.10
C CYS A 144 -6.97 9.92 -2.99
N GLY A 145 -7.47 11.12 -3.30
CA GLY A 145 -8.23 11.96 -2.37
C GLY A 145 -7.40 12.68 -1.30
N THR A 146 -6.09 12.44 -1.23
CA THR A 146 -5.22 13.08 -0.24
C THR A 146 -4.82 14.49 -0.68
N SER A 147 -5.02 15.47 0.20
CA SER A 147 -4.60 16.86 0.02
C SER A 147 -3.41 17.21 0.93
N PHE A 148 -2.86 18.41 0.74
CA PHE A 148 -1.78 18.93 1.59
C PHE A 148 -2.17 19.02 3.08
N GLU A 149 -3.44 19.24 3.38
CA GLU A 149 -3.94 19.29 4.76
C GLU A 149 -3.90 17.91 5.44
N HIS A 150 -4.23 16.86 4.68
CA HIS A 150 -4.09 15.49 5.15
C HIS A 150 -2.62 15.16 5.42
N ILE A 151 -1.72 15.50 4.49
CA ILE A 151 -0.27 15.28 4.67
C ILE A 151 0.27 16.02 5.90
N ARG A 152 -0.20 17.24 6.17
CA ARG A 152 0.18 17.99 7.37
C ARG A 152 -0.26 17.27 8.65
N ALA A 153 -1.49 16.75 8.69
CA ALA A 153 -1.99 15.98 9.83
C ALA A 153 -1.23 14.66 10.00
N MET A 154 -0.94 13.97 8.90
CA MET A 154 -0.14 12.75 8.89
C MET A 154 1.28 13.00 9.40
N ARG A 155 1.93 14.09 8.96
CA ARG A 155 3.27 14.46 9.45
C ARG A 155 3.27 14.70 10.95
N LYS A 156 2.29 15.46 11.46
CA LYS A 156 2.13 15.67 12.90
C LYS A 156 1.94 14.36 13.66
N ALA A 157 1.07 13.48 13.17
CA ALA A 157 0.84 12.16 13.78
C ALA A 157 2.11 11.30 13.78
N MET A 158 2.93 11.40 12.74
CA MET A 158 4.22 10.70 12.66
C MET A 158 5.22 11.22 13.69
N ASP A 159 5.30 12.54 13.90
CA ASP A 159 6.20 13.16 14.88
C ASP A 159 5.80 12.84 16.33
N GLU A 160 4.50 12.66 16.57
CA GLU A 160 3.94 12.32 17.89
C GLU A 160 3.82 10.80 18.11
N HIS A 161 4.21 9.97 17.13
CA HIS A 161 3.99 8.53 17.19
C HIS A 161 4.86 7.83 18.24
N GLN A 162 4.24 6.92 18.97
CA GLN A 162 4.91 5.98 19.87
C GLN A 162 4.61 4.56 19.42
N MET A 163 5.64 3.74 19.26
CA MET A 163 5.49 2.35 18.85
C MET A 163 4.77 1.53 19.92
N ASN A 164 3.66 0.87 19.55
CA ASN A 164 2.82 0.09 20.44
C ASN A 164 2.62 -1.38 19.98
N GLY A 165 3.53 -1.89 19.15
CA GLY A 165 3.40 -3.22 18.57
C GLY A 165 2.38 -3.30 17.42
N THR A 166 2.29 -4.47 16.80
CA THR A 166 1.40 -4.69 15.65
C THR A 166 -0.06 -4.56 16.06
N PRO A 167 -0.87 -3.74 15.37
CA PRO A 167 -2.28 -3.53 15.72
C PRO A 167 -3.10 -4.80 15.52
N SER A 168 -4.11 -5.00 16.35
CA SER A 168 -5.12 -6.05 16.15
C SER A 168 -6.11 -5.65 15.05
N LEU A 169 -6.86 -6.64 14.54
CA LEU A 169 -7.96 -6.37 13.59
C LEU A 169 -8.96 -5.36 14.17
N MET A 170 -9.31 -5.51 15.46
CA MET A 170 -10.24 -4.60 16.14
C MET A 170 -9.69 -3.18 16.24
N ASP A 171 -8.38 -3.02 16.49
CA ASP A 171 -7.75 -1.70 16.51
C ASP A 171 -7.84 -1.01 15.15
N ILE A 172 -7.61 -1.75 14.06
CA ILE A 172 -7.73 -1.23 12.71
C ILE A 172 -9.17 -0.82 12.41
N GLU A 173 -10.12 -1.76 12.57
CA GLU A 173 -11.51 -1.52 12.18
C GLU A 173 -12.19 -0.39 12.98
N SER A 174 -11.85 -0.26 14.26
CA SER A 174 -12.41 0.81 15.11
C SER A 174 -11.93 2.22 14.75
N LYS A 175 -10.75 2.34 14.10
CA LYS A 175 -10.11 3.64 13.81
C LYS A 175 -10.22 4.08 12.36
N VAL A 176 -10.17 3.15 11.41
CA VAL A 176 -10.10 3.48 9.98
C VAL A 176 -11.15 2.78 9.12
N GLY A 177 -12.03 1.99 9.72
CA GLY A 177 -13.16 1.35 9.06
C GLY A 177 -12.99 -0.14 8.83
N GLU A 178 -14.04 -0.78 8.34
CA GLU A 178 -14.13 -2.23 8.19
C GLU A 178 -13.18 -2.75 7.10
N MET A 179 -12.50 -3.85 7.39
CA MET A 179 -11.62 -4.56 6.47
C MET A 179 -12.41 -5.59 5.64
N SER A 180 -12.11 -5.72 4.36
CA SER A 180 -12.72 -6.72 3.49
C SER A 180 -12.39 -8.16 3.91
N ALA A 181 -13.24 -9.11 3.51
CA ALA A 181 -13.05 -10.52 3.88
C ALA A 181 -11.74 -11.12 3.36
N GLY A 182 -11.32 -10.74 2.15
CA GLY A 182 -10.05 -11.19 1.58
C GLY A 182 -8.84 -10.63 2.36
N SER A 183 -8.89 -9.35 2.68
CA SER A 183 -7.83 -8.70 3.47
C SER A 183 -7.78 -9.24 4.91
N LYS A 184 -8.92 -9.58 5.52
CA LYS A 184 -8.96 -10.29 6.82
C LYS A 184 -8.23 -11.62 6.76
N ALA A 185 -8.39 -12.38 5.67
CA ALA A 185 -7.69 -13.65 5.49
C ALA A 185 -6.16 -13.45 5.39
N ILE A 186 -5.71 -12.47 4.62
CA ILE A 186 -4.28 -12.10 4.53
C ILE A 186 -3.75 -11.63 5.89
N PHE A 187 -4.49 -10.76 6.57
CA PHE A 187 -4.12 -10.28 7.91
C PHE A 187 -3.94 -11.42 8.92
N ALA A 188 -4.78 -12.46 8.82
CA ALA A 188 -4.67 -13.67 9.63
C ALA A 188 -3.55 -14.63 9.19
N GLY A 189 -2.80 -14.33 8.13
CA GLY A 189 -1.74 -15.19 7.60
C GLY A 189 -2.23 -16.34 6.71
N ASN A 190 -3.44 -16.25 6.15
CA ASN A 190 -4.04 -17.26 5.30
C ASN A 190 -3.86 -16.92 3.81
N ASP A 191 -2.64 -17.04 3.29
CA ASP A 191 -2.28 -16.74 1.89
C ASP A 191 -3.03 -17.57 0.84
N SER A 192 -3.56 -18.71 1.21
CA SER A 192 -4.10 -19.73 0.32
C SER A 192 -5.63 -19.78 0.24
N ALA A 193 -6.34 -18.80 0.79
CA ALA A 193 -7.80 -18.77 0.69
C ALA A 193 -8.23 -18.68 -0.79
N PRO A 194 -8.88 -19.73 -1.37
CA PRO A 194 -9.32 -19.66 -2.74
C PRO A 194 -10.37 -18.56 -2.88
N ILE A 195 -10.23 -17.73 -3.93
CA ILE A 195 -11.25 -16.74 -4.28
C ILE A 195 -12.55 -17.50 -4.52
N LYS A 196 -13.51 -17.41 -3.60
CA LYS A 196 -14.87 -17.88 -3.84
C LYS A 196 -15.49 -17.00 -4.93
N VAL A 197 -15.26 -17.37 -6.19
CA VAL A 197 -15.97 -16.78 -7.32
C VAL A 197 -17.46 -17.05 -7.08
N ARG A 198 -18.20 -16.01 -6.74
CA ARG A 198 -19.66 -16.04 -6.65
C ARG A 198 -20.19 -16.38 -8.05
N ARG A 199 -20.43 -17.66 -8.30
CA ARG A 199 -21.14 -18.09 -9.51
C ARG A 199 -22.48 -17.37 -9.52
N SER A 200 -22.62 -16.38 -10.40
CA SER A 200 -23.89 -15.79 -10.75
C SER A 200 -24.81 -16.92 -11.22
N ARG A 201 -25.83 -17.25 -10.43
CA ARG A 201 -26.95 -18.07 -10.94
C ARG A 201 -27.65 -17.20 -11.98
N ARG A 202 -27.29 -17.37 -13.26
CA ARG A 202 -28.19 -17.01 -14.33
C ARG A 202 -29.38 -17.95 -14.19
N GLY A 203 -30.52 -17.42 -13.72
CA GLY A 203 -31.80 -18.08 -13.73
C GLY A 203 -32.18 -18.44 -15.17
N ARG A 204 -32.74 -19.60 -15.31
CA ARG A 204 -33.49 -20.03 -16.52
C ARG A 204 -34.75 -19.19 -16.64
#